data_b15dc8f4d30098c6899287dd4c201681
#
_entry.id   b15dc8f4d30098c6899287dd4c201681
#
_cell.length_a   1.000
_cell.length_b   1.000
_cell.length_c   1.000
_cell.angle_alpha   90.00
_cell.angle_beta   90.00
_cell.angle_gamma   90.00
#
_symmetry.space_group_name_H-M   'P 1'
#
loop_
_entity.id
_entity.type
_entity.pdbx_description
1 polymer ?
#
loop_
_entity_poly.entity_id
_entity_poly.type
_entity_poly.pdbx_seq_one_letter_code
_entity_poly.pdbx_strand_id
1 'polypeptide(L)'
;LRFFKTYFLPRIIIYFLVIVVGVTIVFIIPRLLPIDPIQQMIGQITSTGAYLDPKTLNYMIETLKELYGLKGTLWEQYWGFWRRLLRGDFGPSYYQFPVPVISLIRQSLPWTLGLLLTTTVVSWILGNVLGALGGYFSQKSWAKILDVISMVIRPMPYYVLALSLLLLFAYLIPI
;
A
#
# COMPACT_ATOMS: atom_id res chain seq x y z
N LEU A 1 15.54 6.70 -33.65
CA LEU A 1 16.67 6.59 -32.73
C LEU A 1 16.79 7.79 -31.76
N ARG A 2 16.53 9.03 -32.19
CA ARG A 2 16.61 10.25 -31.36
C ARG A 2 15.53 10.28 -30.29
N PHE A 3 14.27 9.92 -30.60
CA PHE A 3 13.17 9.80 -29.66
C PHE A 3 13.46 8.77 -28.54
N PHE A 4 14.04 7.62 -28.89
CA PHE A 4 14.36 6.57 -27.92
C PHE A 4 15.44 7.01 -26.93
N LYS A 5 16.51 7.67 -27.40
CA LYS A 5 17.60 8.16 -26.52
C LYS A 5 17.21 9.36 -25.68
N THR A 6 16.39 10.29 -26.24
CA THR A 6 16.10 11.56 -25.56
C THR A 6 14.88 11.49 -24.66
N TYR A 7 13.93 10.59 -24.92
CA TYR A 7 12.68 10.53 -24.17
C TYR A 7 12.50 9.20 -23.40
N PHE A 8 12.68 8.06 -24.06
CA PHE A 8 12.37 6.77 -23.49
C PHE A 8 13.44 6.28 -22.50
N LEU A 9 14.70 6.32 -22.88
CA LEU A 9 15.80 5.88 -22.05
C LEU A 9 15.94 6.65 -20.72
N PRO A 10 15.89 7.98 -20.67
CA PRO A 10 15.94 8.71 -19.41
C PRO A 10 14.78 8.36 -18.47
N ARG A 11 13.59 8.15 -19.01
CA ARG A 11 12.44 7.72 -18.17
C ARG A 11 12.62 6.36 -17.55
N ILE A 12 13.08 5.37 -18.33
CA ILE A 12 13.35 4.04 -17.79
C ILE A 12 14.41 4.11 -16.67
N ILE A 13 15.48 4.88 -16.88
CA ILE A 13 16.53 5.07 -15.86
C ILE A 13 15.94 5.68 -14.59
N ILE A 14 15.11 6.72 -14.74
CA ILE A 14 14.45 7.37 -13.59
C ILE A 14 13.54 6.38 -12.86
N TYR A 15 12.69 5.61 -13.58
CA TYR A 15 11.84 4.60 -12.97
C TYR A 15 12.64 3.52 -12.24
N PHE A 16 13.70 3.04 -12.86
CA PHE A 16 14.60 2.06 -12.22
C PHE A 16 15.24 2.63 -10.95
N LEU A 17 15.73 3.86 -11.00
CA LEU A 17 16.31 4.54 -9.84
C LEU A 17 15.28 4.72 -8.72
N VAL A 18 14.06 5.15 -9.03
CA VAL A 18 12.97 5.30 -8.06
C VAL A 18 12.64 3.95 -7.40
N ILE A 19 12.59 2.86 -8.18
CA ILE A 19 12.37 1.52 -7.62
C ILE A 19 13.52 1.12 -6.69
N VAL A 20 14.77 1.30 -7.11
CA VAL A 20 15.94 0.96 -6.30
C VAL A 20 15.95 1.76 -4.99
N VAL A 21 15.72 3.06 -5.07
CA VAL A 21 15.65 3.94 -3.87
C VAL A 21 14.49 3.51 -2.97
N GLY A 22 13.30 3.29 -3.52
CA GLY A 22 12.12 2.86 -2.76
C GLY A 22 12.35 1.52 -2.04
N VAL A 23 12.89 0.53 -2.75
CA VAL A 23 13.22 -0.79 -2.18
C VAL A 23 14.29 -0.67 -1.10
N THR A 24 15.29 0.19 -1.29
CA THR A 24 16.34 0.45 -0.30
C THR A 24 15.77 1.10 0.96
N ILE A 25 14.87 2.08 0.81
CA ILE A 25 14.18 2.71 1.94
C ILE A 25 13.36 1.67 2.73
N VAL A 26 12.58 0.84 2.04
CA VAL A 26 11.80 -0.23 2.67
C VAL A 26 12.69 -1.24 3.39
N PHE A 27 13.88 -1.51 2.88
CA PHE A 27 14.87 -2.36 3.55
C PHE A 27 15.44 -1.71 4.81
N ILE A 28 15.74 -0.41 4.78
CA ILE A 28 16.42 0.32 5.85
C ILE A 28 15.46 0.66 7.00
N ILE A 29 14.24 1.14 6.71
CA ILE A 29 13.32 1.65 7.74
C ILE A 29 13.10 0.65 8.90
N PRO A 30 12.77 -0.64 8.68
CA PRO A 30 12.58 -1.58 9.78
C PRO A 30 13.82 -1.81 10.63
N ARG A 31 15.02 -1.60 10.05
CA ARG A 31 16.30 -1.80 10.72
C ARG A 31 16.74 -0.59 11.54
N LEU A 32 16.20 0.57 11.26
CA LEU A 32 16.42 1.78 12.05
C LEU A 32 15.46 1.88 13.26
N LEU A 33 14.36 1.13 13.23
CA LEU A 33 13.43 1.11 14.36
C LEU A 33 14.08 0.36 15.54
N PRO A 34 14.01 0.91 16.76
CA PRO A 34 14.57 0.29 17.97
C PRO A 34 13.77 -0.94 18.44
N ILE A 35 12.89 -1.46 17.59
CA ILE A 35 11.97 -2.54 17.91
C ILE A 35 12.38 -3.76 17.08
N ASP A 36 12.82 -4.83 17.76
CA ASP A 36 13.06 -6.13 17.09
C ASP A 36 11.73 -6.84 16.85
N PRO A 37 11.30 -6.99 15.58
CA PRO A 37 10.03 -7.64 15.27
C PRO A 37 9.98 -9.10 15.74
N ILE A 38 11.13 -9.77 15.85
CA ILE A 38 11.20 -11.14 16.35
C ILE A 38 10.89 -11.16 17.84
N GLN A 39 11.44 -10.22 18.62
CA GLN A 39 11.14 -10.11 20.04
C GLN A 39 9.65 -9.82 20.30
N GLN A 40 9.03 -8.98 19.46
CA GLN A 40 7.59 -8.74 19.56
C GLN A 40 6.76 -10.00 19.29
N MET A 41 7.11 -10.79 18.27
CA MET A 41 6.44 -12.06 17.97
C MET A 41 6.58 -13.05 19.12
N ILE A 42 7.77 -13.17 19.70
CA ILE A 42 8.01 -14.02 20.87
C ILE A 42 7.22 -13.52 22.06
N GLY A 43 7.20 -12.21 22.30
CA GLY A 43 6.40 -11.58 23.35
C GLY A 43 4.91 -11.89 23.20
N GLN A 44 4.36 -11.90 22.00
CA GLN A 44 2.97 -12.31 21.75
C GLN A 44 2.73 -13.80 22.06
N ILE A 45 3.64 -14.68 21.67
CA ILE A 45 3.52 -16.13 21.93
C ILE A 45 3.61 -16.41 23.44
N THR A 46 4.54 -15.75 24.15
CA THR A 46 4.69 -15.93 25.59
C THR A 46 3.58 -15.28 26.41
N SER A 47 2.98 -14.19 25.92
CA SER A 47 1.84 -13.52 26.58
C SER A 47 0.57 -14.39 26.62
N THR A 48 0.45 -15.39 25.73
CA THR A 48 -0.63 -16.38 25.73
C THR A 48 -0.45 -17.49 26.79
N GLY A 49 0.55 -17.38 27.66
CA GLY A 49 0.80 -18.33 28.76
C GLY A 49 1.63 -19.54 28.35
N ALA A 50 2.19 -19.57 27.15
CA ALA A 50 3.09 -20.65 26.72
C ALA A 50 4.45 -20.50 27.44
N TYR A 51 4.74 -21.41 28.36
CA TYR A 51 6.07 -21.55 28.94
C TYR A 51 6.99 -22.24 27.94
N LEU A 52 7.93 -21.50 27.40
CA LEU A 52 8.92 -22.01 26.45
C LEU A 52 10.24 -22.28 27.19
N ASP A 53 10.76 -23.49 27.06
CA ASP A 53 12.11 -23.79 27.50
C ASP A 53 13.14 -22.89 26.77
N PRO A 54 14.20 -22.41 27.45
CA PRO A 54 15.22 -21.55 26.86
C PRO A 54 15.86 -22.09 25.57
N LYS A 55 16.01 -23.40 25.44
CA LYS A 55 16.53 -24.03 24.22
C LYS A 55 15.55 -23.89 23.05
N THR A 56 14.27 -24.14 23.29
CA THR A 56 13.20 -24.00 22.31
C THR A 56 13.05 -22.54 21.87
N LEU A 57 13.14 -21.61 22.81
CA LEU A 57 13.10 -20.17 22.53
C LEU A 57 14.24 -19.73 21.61
N ASN A 58 15.48 -20.14 21.92
CA ASN A 58 16.64 -19.81 21.08
C ASN A 58 16.51 -20.44 19.67
N TYR A 59 16.02 -21.66 19.57
CA TYR A 59 15.77 -22.28 18.28
C TYR A 59 14.71 -21.53 17.46
N MET A 60 13.62 -21.08 18.10
CA MET A 60 12.62 -20.24 17.45
C MET A 60 13.20 -18.92 16.95
N ILE A 61 13.99 -18.24 17.78
CA ILE A 61 14.65 -16.98 17.40
C ILE A 61 15.53 -17.19 16.16
N GLU A 62 16.35 -18.22 16.15
CA GLU A 62 17.24 -18.54 15.04
C GLU A 62 16.47 -18.86 13.74
N THR A 63 15.40 -19.63 13.87
CA THR A 63 14.51 -19.99 12.74
C THR A 63 13.81 -18.76 12.19
N LEU A 64 13.28 -17.88 13.05
CA LEU A 64 12.65 -16.65 12.63
C LEU A 64 13.65 -15.71 11.95
N LYS A 65 14.87 -15.55 12.49
CA LYS A 65 15.93 -14.77 11.85
C LYS A 65 16.25 -15.27 10.45
N GLU A 66 16.24 -16.57 10.25
CA GLU A 66 16.45 -17.17 8.93
C GLU A 66 15.28 -16.90 7.98
N LEU A 67 14.05 -17.15 8.41
CA LEU A 67 12.83 -16.93 7.64
C LEU A 67 12.71 -15.46 7.18
N TYR A 68 13.05 -14.51 8.03
CA TYR A 68 13.01 -13.09 7.69
C TYR A 68 14.28 -12.57 7.02
N GLY A 69 15.28 -13.45 6.80
CA GLY A 69 16.55 -13.07 6.15
C GLY A 69 17.37 -12.07 6.95
N LEU A 70 17.36 -12.19 8.28
CA LEU A 70 18.07 -11.31 9.20
C LEU A 70 19.43 -11.90 9.64
N LYS A 71 19.82 -13.05 9.09
CA LYS A 71 21.15 -13.65 9.32
C LYS A 71 22.22 -12.98 8.47
N GLY A 72 23.43 -12.91 9.01
CA GLY A 72 24.60 -12.36 8.32
C GLY A 72 24.73 -10.86 8.41
N THR A 73 25.66 -10.32 7.64
CA THR A 73 25.95 -8.87 7.58
C THR A 73 24.81 -8.11 6.88
N LEU A 74 24.67 -6.81 7.15
CA LEU A 74 23.66 -5.96 6.50
C LEU A 74 23.75 -6.02 4.97
N TRP A 75 24.94 -6.20 4.43
CA TRP A 75 25.18 -6.31 2.99
C TRP A 75 24.65 -7.62 2.41
N GLU A 76 24.88 -8.74 3.10
CA GLU A 76 24.33 -10.05 2.73
C GLU A 76 22.79 -10.06 2.82
N GLN A 77 22.24 -9.46 3.87
CA GLN A 77 20.79 -9.28 4.03
C GLN A 77 20.20 -8.43 2.89
N TYR A 78 20.87 -7.35 2.48
CA TYR A 78 20.40 -6.47 1.41
C TYR A 78 20.35 -7.20 0.05
N TRP A 79 21.41 -7.91 -0.31
CA TRP A 79 21.41 -8.70 -1.53
C TRP A 79 20.47 -9.92 -1.45
N GLY A 80 20.33 -10.52 -0.28
CA GLY A 80 19.33 -11.56 0.00
C GLY A 80 17.92 -11.05 -0.23
N PHE A 81 17.61 -9.86 0.28
CA PHE A 81 16.32 -9.18 0.10
C PHE A 81 16.01 -8.93 -1.38
N TRP A 82 16.97 -8.40 -2.17
CA TRP A 82 16.81 -8.21 -3.61
C TRP A 82 16.55 -9.53 -4.34
N ARG A 83 17.30 -10.58 -4.02
CA ARG A 83 17.10 -11.91 -4.64
C ARG A 83 15.70 -12.48 -4.36
N ARG A 84 15.21 -12.34 -3.14
CA ARG A 84 13.87 -12.78 -2.75
C ARG A 84 12.79 -11.94 -3.45
N LEU A 85 12.95 -10.63 -3.47
CA LEU A 85 12.03 -9.70 -4.14
C LEU A 85 11.88 -10.04 -5.63
N LEU A 86 12.99 -10.27 -6.34
CA LEU A 86 12.98 -10.63 -7.76
C LEU A 86 12.35 -12.00 -8.05
N ARG A 87 12.30 -12.89 -7.04
CA ARG A 87 11.61 -14.19 -7.13
C ARG A 87 10.14 -14.12 -6.72
N GLY A 88 9.67 -12.94 -6.28
CA GLY A 88 8.32 -12.78 -5.73
C GLY A 88 8.15 -13.39 -4.34
N ASP A 89 9.25 -13.71 -3.65
CA ASP A 89 9.23 -14.16 -2.26
C ASP A 89 9.35 -12.97 -1.32
N PHE A 90 8.21 -12.54 -0.77
CA PHE A 90 8.13 -11.44 0.19
C PHE A 90 8.25 -11.91 1.64
N GLY A 91 8.46 -13.20 1.87
CA GLY A 91 8.54 -13.81 3.20
C GLY A 91 7.19 -13.90 3.94
N PRO A 92 7.22 -14.35 5.19
CA PRO A 92 6.05 -14.37 6.06
C PRO A 92 5.68 -12.96 6.54
N SER A 93 4.38 -12.75 6.80
CA SER A 93 3.87 -11.49 7.31
C SER A 93 4.29 -11.28 8.77
N TYR A 94 4.73 -10.07 9.13
CA TYR A 94 4.96 -9.70 10.53
C TYR A 94 3.65 -9.57 11.33
N TYR A 95 2.57 -9.19 10.65
CA TYR A 95 1.27 -8.96 11.30
C TYR A 95 0.42 -10.23 11.44
N GLN A 96 0.51 -11.13 10.45
CA GLN A 96 -0.28 -12.36 10.39
C GLN A 96 0.62 -13.59 10.20
N PHE A 97 1.64 -13.72 11.06
CA PHE A 97 2.47 -14.93 11.05
C PHE A 97 1.64 -16.21 11.32
N PRO A 98 1.87 -17.31 10.58
CA PRO A 98 2.91 -17.58 9.59
C PRO A 98 2.51 -17.33 8.11
N VAL A 99 1.46 -16.53 7.87
CA VAL A 99 0.89 -16.33 6.53
C VAL A 99 1.90 -15.62 5.61
N PRO A 100 2.19 -16.16 4.40
CA PRO A 100 3.07 -15.48 3.44
C PRO A 100 2.46 -14.16 2.95
N VAL A 101 3.27 -13.11 2.83
CA VAL A 101 2.82 -11.80 2.34
C VAL A 101 2.18 -11.89 0.96
N ILE A 102 2.71 -12.75 0.07
CA ILE A 102 2.16 -12.92 -1.28
C ILE A 102 0.71 -13.41 -1.27
N SER A 103 0.30 -14.22 -0.28
CA SER A 103 -1.08 -14.69 -0.16
C SER A 103 -2.02 -13.55 0.24
N LEU A 104 -1.58 -12.66 1.15
CA LEU A 104 -2.34 -11.48 1.54
C LEU A 104 -2.51 -10.52 0.36
N ILE A 105 -1.45 -10.32 -0.44
CA ILE A 105 -1.52 -9.52 -1.65
C ILE A 105 -2.51 -10.13 -2.65
N ARG A 106 -2.42 -11.43 -2.91
CA ARG A 106 -3.32 -12.13 -3.83
C ARG A 106 -4.80 -12.05 -3.40
N GLN A 107 -5.05 -12.08 -2.12
CA GLN A 107 -6.40 -11.97 -1.57
C GLN A 107 -6.95 -10.54 -1.66
N SER A 108 -6.12 -9.54 -1.38
CA SER A 108 -6.55 -8.13 -1.31
C SER A 108 -6.54 -7.42 -2.66
N LEU A 109 -5.59 -7.78 -3.54
CA LEU A 109 -5.36 -7.09 -4.82
C LEU A 109 -6.58 -7.09 -5.74
N PRO A 110 -7.33 -8.19 -5.94
CA PRO A 110 -8.50 -8.20 -6.81
C PRO A 110 -9.58 -7.24 -6.34
N TRP A 111 -9.83 -7.17 -5.04
CA TRP A 111 -10.79 -6.24 -4.44
C TRP A 111 -10.36 -4.78 -4.61
N THR A 112 -9.09 -4.49 -4.35
CA THR A 112 -8.54 -3.14 -4.52
C THR A 112 -8.60 -2.69 -5.97
N LEU A 113 -8.18 -3.55 -6.91
CA LEU A 113 -8.24 -3.26 -8.34
C LEU A 113 -9.68 -3.13 -8.82
N GLY A 114 -10.57 -4.02 -8.41
CA GLY A 114 -11.98 -3.97 -8.75
C GLY A 114 -12.62 -2.65 -8.30
N LEU A 115 -12.40 -2.25 -7.04
CA LEU A 115 -12.89 -0.97 -6.52
C LEU A 115 -12.31 0.23 -7.28
N LEU A 116 -10.98 0.27 -7.46
CA LEU A 116 -10.32 1.38 -8.14
C LEU A 116 -10.76 1.52 -9.60
N LEU A 117 -10.83 0.41 -10.34
CA LEU A 117 -11.26 0.44 -11.74
C LEU A 117 -12.71 0.87 -11.86
N THR A 118 -13.60 0.29 -11.05
CA THR A 118 -15.02 0.62 -11.07
C THR A 118 -15.24 2.10 -10.72
N THR A 119 -14.65 2.57 -9.63
CA THR A 119 -14.79 3.99 -9.23
C THR A 119 -14.19 4.93 -10.25
N THR A 120 -13.05 4.58 -10.85
CA THR A 120 -12.41 5.39 -11.90
C THR A 120 -13.30 5.48 -13.14
N VAL A 121 -13.83 4.37 -13.62
CA VAL A 121 -14.71 4.35 -14.79
C VAL A 121 -15.99 5.12 -14.53
N VAL A 122 -16.64 4.88 -13.38
CA VAL A 122 -17.87 5.61 -12.99
C VAL A 122 -17.61 7.11 -12.88
N SER A 123 -16.55 7.50 -12.19
CA SER A 123 -16.18 8.91 -12.03
C SER A 123 -15.84 9.57 -13.37
N TRP A 124 -15.15 8.84 -14.26
CA TRP A 124 -14.82 9.33 -15.59
C TRP A 124 -16.07 9.56 -16.44
N ILE A 125 -17.01 8.59 -16.47
CA ILE A 125 -18.28 8.71 -17.21
C ILE A 125 -19.10 9.87 -16.64
N LEU A 126 -19.35 9.86 -15.33
CA LEU A 126 -20.15 10.90 -14.68
C LEU A 126 -19.53 12.30 -14.85
N GLY A 127 -18.22 12.41 -14.66
CA GLY A 127 -17.52 13.67 -14.82
C GLY A 127 -17.60 14.23 -16.24
N ASN A 128 -17.42 13.39 -17.26
CA ASN A 128 -17.54 13.80 -18.65
C ASN A 128 -18.99 14.16 -19.02
N VAL A 129 -19.96 13.36 -18.61
CA VAL A 129 -21.39 13.64 -18.91
C VAL A 129 -21.84 14.91 -18.20
N LEU A 130 -21.60 15.03 -16.90
CA LEU A 130 -21.98 16.24 -16.16
C LEU A 130 -21.26 17.47 -16.64
N GLY A 131 -19.96 17.35 -16.95
CA GLY A 131 -19.15 18.44 -17.49
C GLY A 131 -19.64 18.89 -18.88
N ALA A 132 -19.93 17.94 -19.78
CA ALA A 132 -20.46 18.25 -21.12
C ALA A 132 -21.85 18.89 -21.03
N LEU A 133 -22.77 18.34 -20.23
CA LEU A 133 -24.10 18.90 -20.02
C LEU A 133 -24.03 20.28 -19.34
N GLY A 134 -23.21 20.43 -18.30
CA GLY A 134 -23.01 21.73 -17.63
C GLY A 134 -22.45 22.80 -18.55
N GLY A 135 -21.47 22.43 -19.39
CA GLY A 135 -20.93 23.34 -20.40
C GLY A 135 -21.93 23.70 -21.48
N TYR A 136 -22.64 22.74 -22.04
CA TYR A 136 -23.65 22.98 -23.08
C TYR A 136 -24.82 23.83 -22.57
N PHE A 137 -25.30 23.56 -21.36
CA PHE A 137 -26.42 24.28 -20.74
C PHE A 137 -25.99 25.36 -19.72
N SER A 138 -24.83 25.96 -19.91
CA SER A 138 -24.21 26.90 -18.94
C SER A 138 -25.11 28.07 -18.49
N GLN A 139 -26.08 28.44 -19.30
CA GLN A 139 -27.06 29.52 -18.96
C GLN A 139 -28.23 29.03 -18.07
N LYS A 140 -28.41 27.73 -17.92
CA LYS A 140 -29.49 27.16 -17.10
C LYS A 140 -29.14 27.19 -15.63
N SER A 141 -30.15 27.40 -14.76
CA SER A 141 -29.97 27.48 -13.31
C SER A 141 -29.36 26.23 -12.70
N TRP A 142 -29.73 25.04 -13.17
CA TRP A 142 -29.15 23.78 -12.67
C TRP A 142 -27.65 23.63 -12.98
N ALA A 143 -27.20 24.12 -14.14
CA ALA A 143 -25.76 24.11 -14.49
C ALA A 143 -24.97 25.04 -13.55
N LYS A 144 -25.52 26.23 -13.24
CA LYS A 144 -24.92 27.16 -12.28
C LYS A 144 -24.84 26.55 -10.87
N ILE A 145 -25.88 25.78 -10.46
CA ILE A 145 -25.85 25.07 -9.16
C ILE A 145 -24.75 24.00 -9.16
N LEU A 146 -24.59 23.23 -10.24
CA LEU A 146 -23.49 22.27 -10.36
C LEU A 146 -22.12 22.91 -10.26
N ASP A 147 -21.93 24.07 -10.90
CA ASP A 147 -20.68 24.83 -10.81
C ASP A 147 -20.40 25.29 -9.37
N VAL A 148 -21.40 25.82 -8.68
CA VAL A 148 -21.26 26.24 -7.27
C VAL A 148 -20.90 25.04 -6.38
N ILE A 149 -21.60 23.91 -6.54
CA ILE A 149 -21.29 22.67 -5.79
C ILE A 149 -19.85 22.23 -6.06
N SER A 150 -19.44 22.23 -7.32
CA SER A 150 -18.07 21.86 -7.71
C SER A 150 -17.01 22.81 -7.11
N MET A 151 -17.29 24.12 -7.08
CA MET A 151 -16.43 25.11 -6.46
C MET A 151 -16.27 24.92 -4.95
N VAL A 152 -17.33 24.49 -4.26
CA VAL A 152 -17.29 24.23 -2.81
C VAL A 152 -16.56 22.91 -2.51
N ILE A 153 -16.80 21.85 -3.30
CA ILE A 153 -16.21 20.52 -3.05
C ILE A 153 -14.73 20.48 -3.46
N ARG A 154 -14.35 21.16 -4.54
CA ARG A 154 -13.00 21.09 -5.11
C ARG A 154 -11.85 21.39 -4.13
N PRO A 155 -11.91 22.39 -3.26
CA PRO A 155 -10.85 22.66 -2.28
C PRO A 155 -10.87 21.71 -1.07
N MET A 156 -11.89 20.87 -0.92
CA MET A 156 -11.96 19.95 0.20
C MET A 156 -10.99 18.79 0.03
N PRO A 157 -10.12 18.49 1.02
CA PRO A 157 -9.30 17.29 0.99
C PRO A 157 -10.17 16.02 0.90
N TYR A 158 -9.79 15.08 0.03
CA TYR A 158 -10.59 13.87 -0.23
C TYR A 158 -10.87 13.04 1.02
N TYR A 159 -9.95 12.99 1.99
CA TYR A 159 -10.14 12.26 3.23
C TYR A 159 -11.23 12.89 4.13
N VAL A 160 -11.37 14.22 4.13
CA VAL A 160 -12.42 14.92 4.86
C VAL A 160 -13.78 14.60 4.26
N LEU A 161 -13.88 14.65 2.92
CA LEU A 161 -15.10 14.32 2.21
C LEU A 161 -15.49 12.85 2.42
N ALA A 162 -14.51 11.94 2.32
CA ALA A 162 -14.73 10.51 2.56
C ALA A 162 -15.22 10.24 4.00
N LEU A 163 -14.57 10.87 5.00
CA LEU A 163 -14.97 10.73 6.40
C LEU A 163 -16.37 11.31 6.65
N SER A 164 -16.68 12.47 6.06
CA SER A 164 -18.01 13.09 6.18
C SER A 164 -19.10 12.20 5.59
N LEU A 165 -18.86 11.61 4.41
CA LEU A 165 -19.77 10.65 3.78
C LEU A 165 -19.93 9.39 4.63
N LEU A 166 -18.83 8.84 5.15
CA LEU A 166 -18.87 7.66 6.01
C LEU A 166 -19.73 7.91 7.27
N LEU A 167 -19.53 9.04 7.94
CA LEU A 167 -20.34 9.42 9.09
C LEU A 167 -21.81 9.63 8.72
N LEU A 168 -22.07 10.30 7.61
CA LEU A 168 -23.42 10.54 7.11
C LEU A 168 -24.17 9.21 6.86
N PHE A 169 -23.52 8.27 6.16
CA PHE A 169 -24.11 6.95 5.91
C PHE A 169 -24.24 6.10 7.17
N ALA A 170 -23.25 6.13 8.07
CA ALA A 170 -23.30 5.35 9.32
C ALA A 170 -24.41 5.83 10.27
N TYR A 171 -24.73 7.14 10.29
CA TYR A 171 -25.75 7.69 11.20
C TYR A 171 -27.14 7.83 10.56
N LEU A 172 -27.23 8.13 9.24
CA LEU A 172 -28.51 8.36 8.57
C LEU A 172 -29.07 7.11 7.90
N ILE A 173 -28.23 6.16 7.54
CA ILE A 173 -28.61 4.89 6.91
C ILE A 173 -27.93 3.77 7.70
N PRO A 174 -28.43 3.43 8.90
CA PRO A 174 -27.92 2.29 9.64
C PRO A 174 -28.19 1.03 8.82
N ILE A 175 -27.12 0.48 8.21
CA ILE A 175 -27.11 -0.80 7.49
C ILE A 175 -26.82 -1.90 8.48
#